data_f67f970bf3b71ddc1a2d5c6059a2eddb
#
_entry.id   f67f970bf3b71ddc1a2d5c6059a2eddb
#
_cell.length_a   1.000
_cell.length_b   1.000
_cell.length_c   1.000
_cell.angle_alpha   90.00
_cell.angle_beta   90.00
_cell.angle_gamma   90.00
#
_symmetry.space_group_name_H-M   'P 1'
#
loop_
_entity.id
_entity.type
_entity.pdbx_description
1 polymer ?
#
loop_
_entity_poly.entity_id
_entity_poly.type
_entity_poly.pdbx_seq_one_letter_code
_entity_poly.pdbx_strand_id
1 'polypeptide(L)'
;MEIDTLSVILLILIIFFTFLSIRDAPSPDVHPLLLTSQSDCAKVRNPGETAIYRANSSAHGMPLMTSPDKNIKTIFDLFESGKKLGQNCLGFKGSNGYNWESYQQVAERVVKFGSGLIKHTELKPKSLNIFGIFMNSCPEWVVADLAASHYSLITVAIPSVPLRLNDVISQINLTQIGVVVVSKDTLSVIFSAVPSCASLKHVILVDSLISSDQSQKAEALGLTLKTFKEIEEIGAQFKSDFVPAEPEDTATIVFSSGTTSGEPIGIELTQENLVADVAGVLATIPNAPKITDSDRHLSFLPLAHMFERIAVMALLYSGASIAFYSGKLSSVLKEAEEIKPTIFTSAPRFLIRFHETIRQQYGNQFFFERGYASKLKHLRKGKLVTNSIWDMMVFNKIKEKFGGQVRVIVTGAGPISQTTLDFLRITVGCQVIQAYGLTQCSGAVTVNAFFDYQSADRAGCDSHTGGPVPCNEIKLVNYDEKGYTVEDKPNPRGEICVRGPNVMKGYYKRPEQTAQAIDADGWLHTSDIGMILPNGTLKIIDRKLPIKRQKPVEF
;
A
#
# COMPACT_ATOMS: atom_id res chain seq x y z
N MET A 1 -59.30 26.75 -22.10
CA MET A 1 -58.50 25.58 -21.71
C MET A 1 -57.81 25.97 -20.40
N GLU A 2 -58.42 25.65 -19.30
CA GLU A 2 -57.86 25.94 -17.96
C GLU A 2 -56.65 24.99 -17.75
N ILE A 3 -55.50 25.57 -17.68
CA ILE A 3 -54.31 24.83 -17.29
C ILE A 3 -54.42 24.57 -15.79
N ASP A 4 -54.53 23.32 -15.38
CA ASP A 4 -54.68 23.01 -13.97
C ASP A 4 -53.38 23.33 -13.20
N THR A 5 -53.51 23.63 -11.92
CA THR A 5 -52.40 24.02 -11.04
C THR A 5 -51.29 22.98 -11.01
N LEU A 6 -51.64 21.69 -11.17
CA LEU A 6 -50.69 20.56 -11.17
C LEU A 6 -49.82 20.59 -12.42
N SER A 7 -50.40 20.88 -13.60
CA SER A 7 -49.68 21.03 -14.87
C SER A 7 -48.69 22.21 -14.84
N VAL A 8 -49.07 23.32 -14.21
CA VAL A 8 -48.14 24.47 -14.03
C VAL A 8 -46.99 24.12 -13.10
N ILE A 9 -47.23 23.45 -11.99
CA ILE A 9 -46.20 23.00 -11.07
C ILE A 9 -45.24 22.00 -11.77
N LEU A 10 -45.77 21.05 -12.54
CA LEU A 10 -45.00 20.08 -13.29
C LEU A 10 -44.11 20.76 -14.35
N LEU A 11 -44.64 21.76 -15.05
CA LEU A 11 -43.91 22.54 -16.04
C LEU A 11 -42.79 23.37 -15.38
N ILE A 12 -43.03 23.99 -14.24
CA ILE A 12 -42.03 24.72 -13.46
C ILE A 12 -40.93 23.76 -12.98
N LEU A 13 -41.29 22.59 -12.49
CA LEU A 13 -40.34 21.57 -12.08
C LEU A 13 -39.51 21.07 -13.28
N ILE A 14 -40.12 20.81 -14.43
CA ILE A 14 -39.40 20.42 -15.66
C ILE A 14 -38.44 21.52 -16.10
N ILE A 15 -38.89 22.78 -16.14
CA ILE A 15 -38.05 23.92 -16.49
C ILE A 15 -36.90 24.08 -15.49
N PHE A 16 -37.19 23.97 -14.19
CA PHE A 16 -36.20 24.07 -13.11
C PHE A 16 -35.15 22.95 -13.21
N PHE A 17 -35.58 21.68 -13.42
CA PHE A 17 -34.67 20.55 -13.59
C PHE A 17 -33.91 20.61 -14.92
N THR A 18 -34.53 21.10 -15.99
CA THR A 18 -33.87 21.33 -17.28
C THR A 18 -32.83 22.45 -17.15
N PHE A 19 -33.17 23.56 -16.48
CA PHE A 19 -32.25 24.64 -16.18
C PHE A 19 -31.08 24.19 -15.30
N LEU A 20 -31.31 23.37 -14.27
CA LEU A 20 -30.25 22.75 -13.46
C LEU A 20 -29.38 21.78 -14.28
N SER A 21 -29.95 21.07 -15.26
CA SER A 21 -29.22 20.17 -16.15
C SER A 21 -28.39 20.90 -17.21
N ILE A 22 -28.81 22.10 -17.64
CA ILE A 22 -28.14 22.87 -18.69
C ILE A 22 -27.14 23.86 -18.10
N ARG A 23 -27.36 24.28 -16.87
CA ARG A 23 -26.67 25.42 -16.23
C ARG A 23 -25.18 25.26 -16.13
N ASP A 24 -24.66 24.03 -16.08
CA ASP A 24 -23.21 23.83 -16.03
C ASP A 24 -22.84 22.57 -16.80
N ALA A 25 -22.24 22.72 -17.99
CA ALA A 25 -21.25 21.74 -18.40
C ALA A 25 -20.08 21.90 -17.43
N PRO A 26 -19.93 21.02 -16.40
CA PRO A 26 -18.95 21.25 -15.37
C PRO A 26 -17.58 21.27 -16.00
N SER A 27 -16.78 22.30 -15.67
CA SER A 27 -15.37 22.32 -16.07
C SER A 27 -14.66 21.07 -15.54
N PRO A 28 -13.70 20.49 -16.26
CA PRO A 28 -12.89 19.39 -15.77
C PRO A 28 -12.27 19.73 -14.41
N ASP A 29 -12.05 18.71 -13.57
CA ASP A 29 -11.43 18.86 -12.25
C ASP A 29 -9.98 19.34 -12.35
N VAL A 30 -9.32 19.02 -13.45
CA VAL A 30 -7.97 19.50 -13.81
C VAL A 30 -7.95 19.90 -15.28
N HIS A 31 -7.14 20.91 -15.61
CA HIS A 31 -7.01 21.33 -17.00
C HIS A 31 -6.44 20.19 -17.86
N PRO A 32 -7.07 19.79 -18.98
CA PRO A 32 -6.66 18.64 -19.76
C PRO A 32 -5.19 18.66 -20.21
N LEU A 33 -4.60 19.82 -20.44
CA LEU A 33 -3.18 19.95 -20.81
C LEU A 33 -2.22 19.42 -19.72
N LEU A 34 -2.61 19.44 -18.43
CA LEU A 34 -1.78 18.89 -17.35
C LEU A 34 -1.69 17.35 -17.40
N LEU A 35 -2.60 16.69 -18.14
CA LEU A 35 -2.61 15.25 -18.33
C LEU A 35 -1.96 14.78 -19.62
N THR A 36 -1.52 15.72 -20.48
CA THR A 36 -0.87 15.40 -21.77
C THR A 36 0.61 15.06 -21.63
N SER A 37 1.25 15.44 -20.51
CA SER A 37 2.64 15.09 -20.19
C SER A 37 2.75 14.85 -18.69
N GLN A 38 2.71 13.58 -18.30
CA GLN A 38 2.74 13.15 -16.88
C GLN A 38 4.13 12.70 -16.42
N SER A 39 5.12 12.72 -17.31
CA SER A 39 6.52 12.46 -16.98
C SER A 39 7.46 13.30 -17.83
N ASP A 40 8.62 13.64 -17.28
CA ASP A 40 9.75 14.22 -17.99
C ASP A 40 10.57 13.12 -18.65
N CYS A 41 10.92 13.32 -19.95
CA CYS A 41 11.58 12.34 -20.77
C CYS A 41 12.97 12.83 -21.18
N ALA A 42 14.01 12.02 -20.97
CA ALA A 42 15.36 12.32 -21.46
C ALA A 42 15.38 12.50 -22.98
N LYS A 43 16.26 13.38 -23.46
CA LYS A 43 16.42 13.59 -24.91
C LYS A 43 17.19 12.46 -25.61
N VAL A 44 18.03 11.74 -24.87
CA VAL A 44 18.93 10.70 -25.40
C VAL A 44 18.50 9.34 -24.90
N ARG A 45 18.56 8.35 -25.76
CA ARG A 45 18.34 6.93 -25.43
C ARG A 45 19.46 6.07 -26.02
N ASN A 46 19.72 4.93 -25.38
CA ASN A 46 20.61 3.90 -25.92
C ASN A 46 19.87 3.00 -26.93
N PRO A 47 20.59 2.34 -27.86
CA PRO A 47 19.97 1.33 -28.73
C PRO A 47 19.33 0.20 -27.91
N GLY A 48 18.13 -0.21 -28.30
CA GLY A 48 17.36 -1.26 -27.60
C GLY A 48 16.70 -0.82 -26.29
N GLU A 49 16.77 0.46 -25.94
CA GLU A 49 16.14 1.05 -24.77
C GLU A 49 15.24 2.23 -25.17
N THR A 50 14.22 2.52 -24.35
CA THR A 50 13.55 3.82 -24.45
C THR A 50 14.43 4.92 -23.84
N ALA A 51 14.00 6.16 -24.02
CA ALA A 51 14.48 7.24 -23.16
C ALA A 51 14.13 6.95 -21.69
N ILE A 52 14.82 7.63 -20.76
CA ILE A 52 14.56 7.55 -19.32
C ILE A 52 13.40 8.50 -18.99
N TYR A 53 12.44 8.02 -18.19
CA TYR A 53 11.27 8.77 -17.75
C TYR A 53 11.36 9.02 -16.24
N ARG A 54 11.05 10.25 -15.82
CA ARG A 54 11.01 10.72 -14.44
C ARG A 54 9.70 11.44 -14.14
N ALA A 55 9.36 11.58 -12.86
CA ALA A 55 8.28 12.48 -12.47
C ALA A 55 8.63 13.93 -12.85
N ASN A 56 7.62 14.72 -13.26
CA ASN A 56 7.83 16.14 -13.59
C ASN A 56 8.40 16.96 -12.42
N SER A 57 8.10 16.56 -11.18
CA SER A 57 8.63 17.19 -9.96
C SER A 57 10.09 16.85 -9.65
N SER A 58 10.66 15.83 -10.30
CA SER A 58 12.08 15.46 -10.24
C SER A 58 12.64 15.27 -11.66
N ALA A 59 12.32 16.22 -12.54
CA ALA A 59 12.73 16.24 -13.95
C ALA A 59 14.26 16.11 -14.13
N HIS A 60 14.70 15.77 -15.33
CA HIS A 60 16.10 15.60 -15.66
C HIS A 60 16.91 16.85 -15.31
N GLY A 61 18.04 16.63 -14.61
CA GLY A 61 18.86 17.71 -14.04
C GLY A 61 18.57 18.01 -12.57
N MET A 62 17.48 17.45 -12.00
CA MET A 62 17.21 17.49 -10.56
C MET A 62 17.55 16.14 -9.92
N PRO A 63 17.94 16.09 -8.63
CA PRO A 63 18.13 14.83 -7.92
C PRO A 63 16.80 14.09 -7.76
N LEU A 64 16.85 12.75 -7.70
CA LEU A 64 15.73 11.95 -7.27
C LEU A 64 15.44 12.21 -5.79
N MET A 65 14.18 12.10 -5.41
CA MET A 65 13.74 12.33 -4.04
C MET A 65 14.17 11.18 -3.13
N THR A 66 14.86 11.48 -2.04
CA THR A 66 15.30 10.48 -1.04
C THR A 66 14.51 10.56 0.26
N SER A 67 13.87 11.70 0.53
CA SER A 67 13.18 11.97 1.79
C SER A 67 12.12 13.06 1.61
N PRO A 68 11.04 13.07 2.40
CA PRO A 68 10.06 14.15 2.38
C PRO A 68 10.61 15.45 3.01
N ASP A 69 11.57 15.34 3.91
CA ASP A 69 12.31 16.44 4.54
C ASP A 69 13.74 15.98 4.85
N LYS A 70 14.73 16.89 4.73
CA LYS A 70 16.16 16.61 4.95
C LYS A 70 16.50 16.02 6.32
N ASN A 71 15.65 16.21 7.32
CA ASN A 71 15.83 15.70 8.68
C ASN A 71 15.28 14.29 8.87
N ILE A 72 14.56 13.75 7.89
CA ILE A 72 13.95 12.42 7.91
C ILE A 72 14.91 11.45 7.23
N LYS A 73 15.48 10.53 7.99
CA LYS A 73 16.45 9.53 7.53
C LYS A 73 15.98 8.10 7.71
N THR A 74 15.07 7.87 8.65
CA THR A 74 14.63 6.56 9.06
C THR A 74 13.10 6.46 9.15
N ILE A 75 12.58 5.24 9.22
CA ILE A 75 11.15 4.99 9.44
C ILE A 75 10.70 5.63 10.78
N PHE A 76 11.55 5.57 11.80
CA PHE A 76 11.23 6.17 13.09
C PHE A 76 11.13 7.71 13.00
N ASP A 77 11.97 8.37 12.18
CA ASP A 77 11.87 9.81 11.94
C ASP A 77 10.56 10.20 11.25
N LEU A 78 10.04 9.35 10.33
CA LEU A 78 8.70 9.55 9.74
C LEU A 78 7.63 9.60 10.82
N PHE A 79 7.64 8.63 11.74
CA PHE A 79 6.70 8.58 12.86
C PHE A 79 6.87 9.78 13.81
N GLU A 80 8.10 10.16 14.18
CA GLU A 80 8.36 11.32 15.04
C GLU A 80 7.90 12.64 14.41
N SER A 81 7.95 12.73 13.07
CA SER A 81 7.38 13.88 12.37
C SER A 81 5.85 13.95 12.51
N GLY A 82 5.17 12.83 12.28
CA GLY A 82 3.71 12.75 12.44
C GLY A 82 3.24 12.93 13.87
N LYS A 83 4.02 12.49 14.86
CA LYS A 83 3.74 12.70 16.29
C LYS A 83 3.59 14.18 16.67
N LYS A 84 4.26 15.08 15.94
CA LYS A 84 4.12 16.53 16.16
C LYS A 84 2.81 17.09 15.63
N LEU A 85 2.10 16.37 14.77
CA LEU A 85 0.90 16.78 14.07
C LEU A 85 -0.36 16.09 14.61
N GLY A 86 -0.30 14.76 14.77
CA GLY A 86 -1.45 13.92 15.06
C GLY A 86 -1.72 13.73 16.55
N GLN A 87 -2.97 13.40 16.86
CA GLN A 87 -3.42 13.04 18.21
C GLN A 87 -3.63 11.53 18.32
N ASN A 88 -4.68 10.99 17.71
CA ASN A 88 -4.92 9.55 17.61
C ASN A 88 -3.98 8.92 16.59
N CYS A 89 -3.35 7.83 16.94
CA CYS A 89 -2.40 7.13 16.09
C CYS A 89 -2.93 5.77 15.64
N LEU A 90 -3.00 4.80 16.55
CA LEU A 90 -3.39 3.43 16.26
C LEU A 90 -4.71 3.10 16.95
N GLY A 91 -5.65 2.52 16.20
CA GLY A 91 -6.96 2.10 16.70
C GLY A 91 -7.16 0.60 16.54
N PHE A 92 -7.78 -0.02 17.53
CA PHE A 92 -8.10 -1.44 17.54
C PHE A 92 -9.52 -1.70 18.05
N LYS A 93 -10.14 -2.76 17.54
CA LYS A 93 -11.51 -3.12 17.90
C LYS A 93 -11.59 -3.64 19.33
N GLY A 94 -12.33 -2.92 20.18
CA GLY A 94 -12.69 -3.35 21.54
C GLY A 94 -14.11 -3.85 21.64
N SER A 95 -14.57 -4.17 22.85
CA SER A 95 -15.95 -4.63 23.13
C SER A 95 -17.02 -3.56 22.82
N ASN A 96 -16.70 -2.30 23.04
CA ASN A 96 -17.63 -1.16 22.94
C ASN A 96 -17.31 -0.22 21.75
N GLY A 97 -16.63 -0.71 20.72
CA GLY A 97 -16.18 0.09 19.58
C GLY A 97 -14.66 0.13 19.47
N TYR A 98 -14.13 1.10 18.72
CA TYR A 98 -12.69 1.26 18.55
C TYR A 98 -12.06 2.03 19.72
N ASN A 99 -11.00 1.46 20.30
CA ASN A 99 -10.11 2.13 21.22
C ASN A 99 -8.93 2.73 20.45
N TRP A 100 -8.48 3.90 20.86
CA TRP A 100 -7.41 4.63 20.20
C TRP A 100 -6.24 4.88 21.13
N GLU A 101 -5.04 4.62 20.65
CA GLU A 101 -3.79 5.05 21.27
C GLU A 101 -3.31 6.33 20.57
N SER A 102 -2.86 7.30 21.38
CA SER A 102 -2.26 8.53 20.85
C SER A 102 -0.85 8.27 20.30
N TYR A 103 -0.35 9.17 19.46
CA TYR A 103 1.04 9.14 19.00
C TYR A 103 2.05 9.09 20.14
N GLN A 104 1.76 9.80 21.24
CA GLN A 104 2.61 9.79 22.44
C GLN A 104 2.62 8.41 23.12
N GLN A 105 1.46 7.79 23.27
CA GLN A 105 1.34 6.44 23.85
C GLN A 105 2.06 5.40 22.99
N VAL A 106 1.91 5.48 21.66
CA VAL A 106 2.63 4.60 20.73
C VAL A 106 4.14 4.79 20.84
N ALA A 107 4.64 6.05 20.91
CA ALA A 107 6.06 6.32 21.12
C ALA A 107 6.60 5.69 22.43
N GLU A 108 5.83 5.77 23.52
CA GLU A 108 6.20 5.14 24.78
C GLU A 108 6.23 3.60 24.68
N ARG A 109 5.25 3.00 23.98
CA ARG A 109 5.22 1.55 23.71
C ARG A 109 6.43 1.11 22.89
N VAL A 110 6.80 1.87 21.84
CA VAL A 110 7.99 1.62 21.01
C VAL A 110 9.26 1.52 21.87
N VAL A 111 9.47 2.49 22.76
CA VAL A 111 10.64 2.52 23.64
C VAL A 111 10.61 1.34 24.64
N LYS A 112 9.46 1.08 25.26
CA LYS A 112 9.28 -0.03 26.21
C LYS A 112 9.50 -1.37 25.52
N PHE A 113 8.83 -1.61 24.41
CA PHE A 113 8.94 -2.88 23.69
C PHE A 113 10.36 -3.14 23.20
N GLY A 114 11.01 -2.17 22.54
CA GLY A 114 12.37 -2.33 22.04
C GLY A 114 13.40 -2.55 23.15
N SER A 115 13.32 -1.79 24.25
CA SER A 115 14.17 -1.99 25.44
C SER A 115 13.96 -3.37 26.06
N GLY A 116 12.69 -3.79 26.21
CA GLY A 116 12.34 -5.11 26.75
C GLY A 116 12.83 -6.24 25.86
N LEU A 117 12.70 -6.07 24.54
CA LEU A 117 13.16 -7.04 23.56
C LEU A 117 14.69 -7.26 23.67
N ILE A 118 15.48 -6.19 23.69
CA ILE A 118 16.94 -6.24 23.85
C ILE A 118 17.32 -6.86 25.19
N LYS A 119 16.63 -6.49 26.27
CA LYS A 119 16.92 -6.99 27.62
C LYS A 119 16.57 -8.46 27.83
N HIS A 120 15.45 -8.90 27.23
CA HIS A 120 14.92 -10.25 27.42
C HIS A 120 15.54 -11.29 26.49
N THR A 121 16.07 -10.85 25.35
CA THR A 121 16.60 -11.75 24.30
C THR A 121 18.10 -11.54 24.09
N GLU A 122 18.68 -12.30 23.16
CA GLU A 122 20.09 -12.14 22.77
C GLU A 122 20.29 -11.06 21.70
N LEU A 123 19.23 -10.32 21.33
CA LEU A 123 19.32 -9.27 20.30
C LEU A 123 20.26 -8.15 20.75
N LYS A 124 21.11 -7.72 19.82
CA LYS A 124 22.07 -6.62 19.99
C LYS A 124 21.95 -5.68 18.81
N PRO A 125 21.69 -4.38 19.04
CA PRO A 125 21.67 -3.39 17.97
C PRO A 125 22.90 -3.48 17.05
N LYS A 126 22.69 -3.35 15.74
CA LYS A 126 23.73 -3.39 14.67
C LYS A 126 24.55 -4.68 14.52
N SER A 127 24.31 -5.72 15.32
CA SER A 127 25.08 -6.96 15.24
C SER A 127 24.23 -8.20 15.17
N LEU A 128 23.67 -8.69 16.28
CA LEU A 128 22.71 -9.79 16.33
C LEU A 128 21.30 -9.19 16.43
N ASN A 129 20.80 -8.66 15.34
CA ASN A 129 19.72 -7.68 15.36
C ASN A 129 18.48 -8.07 14.53
N ILE A 130 18.35 -9.33 14.12
CA ILE A 130 17.22 -9.78 13.27
C ILE A 130 16.17 -10.48 14.12
N PHE A 131 14.90 -10.06 14.00
CA PHE A 131 13.75 -10.76 14.58
C PHE A 131 12.58 -10.85 13.60
N GLY A 132 11.70 -11.84 13.81
CA GLY A 132 10.55 -12.09 12.96
C GLY A 132 9.28 -11.40 13.46
N ILE A 133 8.43 -10.96 12.55
CA ILE A 133 7.05 -10.56 12.81
C ILE A 133 6.15 -11.47 11.99
N PHE A 134 5.37 -12.33 12.66
CA PHE A 134 4.51 -13.31 12.02
C PHE A 134 3.10 -13.24 12.58
N MET A 135 2.34 -12.26 12.16
CA MET A 135 0.98 -12.01 12.63
C MET A 135 0.18 -11.18 11.63
N ASN A 136 -1.13 -11.12 11.83
CA ASN A 136 -2.01 -10.21 11.11
C ASN A 136 -1.73 -8.76 11.48
N SER A 137 -2.19 -7.83 10.64
CA SER A 137 -2.05 -6.39 10.88
C SER A 137 -2.77 -5.98 12.16
N CYS A 138 -2.04 -5.38 13.09
CA CYS A 138 -2.52 -4.89 14.37
C CYS A 138 -1.59 -3.78 14.90
N PRO A 139 -1.95 -3.04 15.97
CA PRO A 139 -1.10 -2.00 16.56
C PRO A 139 0.30 -2.49 16.92
N GLU A 140 0.40 -3.69 17.49
CA GLU A 140 1.67 -4.29 17.95
C GLU A 140 2.64 -4.56 16.78
N TRP A 141 2.11 -4.83 15.58
CA TRP A 141 2.92 -4.95 14.37
C TRP A 141 3.68 -3.63 14.09
N VAL A 142 2.96 -2.50 14.16
CA VAL A 142 3.53 -1.16 13.93
C VAL A 142 4.50 -0.80 15.05
N VAL A 143 4.15 -1.07 16.31
CA VAL A 143 5.03 -0.84 17.46
C VAL A 143 6.34 -1.61 17.31
N ALA A 144 6.29 -2.89 16.91
CA ALA A 144 7.48 -3.73 16.72
C ALA A 144 8.36 -3.21 15.58
N ASP A 145 7.76 -2.76 14.46
CA ASP A 145 8.47 -2.22 13.29
C ASP A 145 9.16 -0.87 13.61
N LEU A 146 8.46 0.01 14.31
CA LEU A 146 9.01 1.28 14.78
C LEU A 146 10.13 1.06 15.83
N ALA A 147 9.97 0.08 16.73
CA ALA A 147 11.00 -0.27 17.71
C ALA A 147 12.26 -0.81 17.02
N ALA A 148 12.11 -1.58 15.94
CA ALA A 148 13.25 -2.03 15.14
C ALA A 148 14.03 -0.85 14.58
N SER A 149 13.38 0.13 13.96
CA SER A 149 14.03 1.34 13.44
C SER A 149 14.68 2.18 14.56
N HIS A 150 14.00 2.30 15.71
CA HIS A 150 14.49 3.06 16.87
C HIS A 150 15.79 2.49 17.47
N TYR A 151 15.94 1.16 17.45
CA TYR A 151 17.07 0.44 18.07
C TYR A 151 18.01 -0.24 17.08
N SER A 152 18.01 0.13 15.81
CA SER A 152 18.84 -0.48 14.75
C SER A 152 18.73 -2.02 14.70
N LEU A 153 17.49 -2.51 14.85
CA LEU A 153 17.13 -3.91 14.65
C LEU A 153 16.53 -4.07 13.24
N ILE A 154 16.52 -5.31 12.75
CA ILE A 154 16.01 -5.68 11.42
C ILE A 154 14.77 -6.55 11.60
N THR A 155 13.66 -6.19 10.98
CA THR A 155 12.47 -7.02 10.96
C THR A 155 12.48 -8.01 9.80
N VAL A 156 11.98 -9.22 10.04
CA VAL A 156 11.61 -10.16 9.00
C VAL A 156 10.10 -10.25 8.97
N ALA A 157 9.49 -9.66 7.95
CA ALA A 157 8.06 -9.68 7.78
C ALA A 157 7.61 -11.01 7.16
N ILE A 158 7.12 -11.93 8.01
CA ILE A 158 6.63 -13.25 7.59
C ILE A 158 5.14 -13.12 7.25
N PRO A 159 4.70 -13.42 6.01
CA PRO A 159 3.30 -13.37 5.65
C PRO A 159 2.46 -14.39 6.42
N SER A 160 1.39 -13.94 7.07
CA SER A 160 0.44 -14.82 7.77
C SER A 160 -0.57 -15.48 6.82
N VAL A 161 -0.71 -14.97 5.60
CA VAL A 161 -1.62 -15.48 4.56
C VAL A 161 -0.90 -15.43 3.20
N PRO A 162 -0.90 -16.53 2.41
CA PRO A 162 -1.30 -17.89 2.77
C PRO A 162 -0.33 -18.54 3.76
N LEU A 163 -0.87 -19.25 4.72
CA LEU A 163 -0.10 -19.91 5.77
C LEU A 163 0.51 -21.21 5.23
N ARG A 164 1.84 -21.27 5.06
CA ARG A 164 2.59 -22.45 4.61
C ARG A 164 3.73 -22.73 5.56
N LEU A 165 3.66 -23.85 6.28
CA LEU A 165 4.67 -24.23 7.28
C LEU A 165 6.09 -24.26 6.70
N ASN A 166 6.27 -24.86 5.52
CA ASN A 166 7.59 -24.98 4.88
C ASN A 166 8.19 -23.61 4.52
N ASP A 167 7.37 -22.66 4.09
CA ASP A 167 7.84 -21.29 3.79
C ASP A 167 8.32 -20.60 5.07
N VAL A 168 7.57 -20.75 6.17
CA VAL A 168 7.95 -20.21 7.50
C VAL A 168 9.26 -20.81 7.98
N ILE A 169 9.41 -22.14 7.91
CA ILE A 169 10.66 -22.85 8.26
C ILE A 169 11.83 -22.33 7.40
N SER A 170 11.65 -22.22 6.08
CA SER A 170 12.67 -21.73 5.17
C SER A 170 13.10 -20.29 5.50
N GLN A 171 12.13 -19.41 5.79
CA GLN A 171 12.40 -18.02 6.14
C GLN A 171 13.17 -17.89 7.46
N ILE A 172 12.75 -18.63 8.50
CA ILE A 172 13.43 -18.65 9.81
C ILE A 172 14.87 -19.15 9.64
N ASN A 173 15.06 -20.26 8.93
CA ASN A 173 16.38 -20.86 8.76
C ASN A 173 17.33 -20.01 7.90
N LEU A 174 16.81 -19.37 6.83
CA LEU A 174 17.62 -18.47 6.00
C LEU A 174 18.10 -17.24 6.79
N THR A 175 17.23 -16.66 7.61
CA THR A 175 17.52 -15.45 8.38
C THR A 175 18.11 -15.72 9.76
N GLN A 176 18.08 -16.99 10.22
CA GLN A 176 18.56 -17.39 11.54
C GLN A 176 17.86 -16.64 12.69
N ILE A 177 16.57 -16.41 12.55
CA ILE A 177 15.75 -15.70 13.55
C ILE A 177 15.80 -16.47 14.88
N GLY A 178 16.21 -15.79 15.95
CA GLY A 178 16.14 -16.28 17.34
C GLY A 178 14.88 -15.86 18.07
N VAL A 179 14.23 -14.81 17.60
CA VAL A 179 13.06 -14.19 18.23
C VAL A 179 11.96 -13.98 17.20
N VAL A 180 10.71 -14.34 17.52
CA VAL A 180 9.55 -14.08 16.65
C VAL A 180 8.38 -13.52 17.45
N VAL A 181 7.76 -12.47 16.95
CA VAL A 181 6.50 -11.89 17.43
C VAL A 181 5.34 -12.51 16.68
N VAL A 182 4.35 -13.04 17.38
CA VAL A 182 3.26 -13.84 16.82
C VAL A 182 1.89 -13.44 17.39
N SER A 183 0.83 -13.71 16.63
CA SER A 183 -0.54 -13.73 17.15
C SER A 183 -0.97 -15.15 17.52
N LYS A 184 -2.10 -15.26 18.23
CA LYS A 184 -2.69 -16.55 18.57
C LYS A 184 -2.91 -17.44 17.33
N ASP A 185 -3.29 -16.84 16.20
CA ASP A 185 -3.59 -17.56 14.96
C ASP A 185 -2.31 -18.18 14.33
N THR A 186 -1.15 -17.57 14.55
CA THR A 186 0.13 -18.01 13.96
C THR A 186 0.99 -18.83 14.94
N LEU A 187 0.71 -18.79 16.25
CA LEU A 187 1.48 -19.48 17.27
C LEU A 187 1.59 -20.99 17.06
N SER A 188 0.51 -21.65 16.64
CA SER A 188 0.50 -23.09 16.38
C SER A 188 1.44 -23.51 15.25
N VAL A 189 1.61 -22.65 14.25
CA VAL A 189 2.54 -22.87 13.12
C VAL A 189 3.98 -22.76 13.60
N ILE A 190 4.28 -21.78 14.47
CA ILE A 190 5.62 -21.65 15.07
C ILE A 190 5.94 -22.88 15.89
N PHE A 191 5.05 -23.37 16.75
CA PHE A 191 5.29 -24.60 17.49
C PHE A 191 5.56 -25.82 16.59
N SER A 192 4.92 -25.87 15.42
CA SER A 192 5.16 -26.92 14.42
C SER A 192 6.49 -26.73 13.65
N ALA A 193 6.98 -25.49 13.55
CA ALA A 193 8.22 -25.17 12.85
C ALA A 193 9.48 -25.40 13.70
N VAL A 194 9.38 -25.24 15.03
CA VAL A 194 10.52 -25.30 15.98
C VAL A 194 11.42 -26.53 15.81
N PRO A 195 10.89 -27.78 15.64
CA PRO A 195 11.75 -28.94 15.48
C PRO A 195 12.70 -28.85 14.26
N SER A 196 12.37 -27.98 13.31
CA SER A 196 13.17 -27.72 12.10
C SER A 196 13.90 -26.37 12.11
N CYS A 197 13.82 -25.61 13.22
CA CYS A 197 14.32 -24.23 13.33
C CYS A 197 15.18 -24.06 14.60
N ALA A 198 16.42 -24.58 14.55
CA ALA A 198 17.32 -24.61 15.71
C ALA A 198 17.71 -23.21 16.27
N SER A 199 17.59 -22.16 15.46
CA SER A 199 17.89 -20.79 15.89
C SER A 199 16.81 -20.18 16.78
N LEU A 200 15.55 -20.64 16.69
CA LEU A 200 14.41 -20.02 17.34
C LEU A 200 14.37 -20.37 18.84
N LYS A 201 14.42 -19.35 19.69
CA LYS A 201 14.46 -19.48 21.15
C LYS A 201 13.34 -18.73 21.86
N HIS A 202 12.94 -17.59 21.33
CA HIS A 202 12.00 -16.69 21.98
C HIS A 202 10.77 -16.46 21.09
N VAL A 203 9.59 -16.64 21.70
CA VAL A 203 8.30 -16.36 21.06
C VAL A 203 7.58 -15.30 21.89
N ILE A 204 7.16 -14.23 21.25
CA ILE A 204 6.43 -13.12 21.87
C ILE A 204 5.01 -13.12 21.31
N LEU A 205 4.05 -13.41 22.20
CA LEU A 205 2.63 -13.47 21.85
C LEU A 205 1.97 -12.11 22.04
N VAL A 206 1.31 -11.60 21.01
CA VAL A 206 0.61 -10.31 21.06
C VAL A 206 -0.64 -10.38 21.96
N ASP A 207 -1.31 -11.52 21.99
CA ASP A 207 -2.48 -11.72 22.84
C ASP A 207 -2.14 -11.55 24.34
N SER A 208 -3.10 -11.01 25.09
CA SER A 208 -2.90 -10.61 26.49
C SER A 208 -2.73 -11.75 27.47
N LEU A 209 -3.05 -12.99 27.10
CA LEU A 209 -3.03 -14.15 27.97
C LEU A 209 -2.40 -15.36 27.28
N ILE A 210 -1.47 -16.01 27.98
CA ILE A 210 -0.89 -17.29 27.61
C ILE A 210 -1.62 -18.38 28.43
N SER A 211 -2.17 -19.39 27.74
CA SER A 211 -2.79 -20.52 28.44
C SER A 211 -1.74 -21.47 29.01
N SER A 212 -2.15 -22.26 30.04
CA SER A 212 -1.27 -23.30 30.60
C SER A 212 -0.75 -24.27 29.56
N ASP A 213 -1.61 -24.69 28.62
CA ASP A 213 -1.24 -25.61 27.54
C ASP A 213 -0.19 -24.99 26.59
N GLN A 214 -0.33 -23.68 26.29
CA GLN A 214 0.67 -22.96 25.48
C GLN A 214 2.02 -22.85 26.19
N SER A 215 2.01 -22.57 27.51
CA SER A 215 3.24 -22.52 28.31
C SER A 215 3.93 -23.87 28.39
N GLN A 216 3.21 -24.95 28.70
CA GLN A 216 3.76 -26.31 28.73
C GLN A 216 4.32 -26.75 27.38
N LYS A 217 3.62 -26.43 26.27
CA LYS A 217 4.08 -26.74 24.93
C LYS A 217 5.34 -25.96 24.54
N ALA A 218 5.42 -24.69 24.91
CA ALA A 218 6.61 -23.87 24.68
C ALA A 218 7.82 -24.44 25.46
N GLU A 219 7.64 -24.78 26.73
CA GLU A 219 8.67 -25.37 27.58
C GLU A 219 9.16 -26.73 27.04
N ALA A 220 8.23 -27.59 26.61
CA ALA A 220 8.57 -28.89 26.00
C ALA A 220 9.37 -28.74 24.68
N LEU A 221 9.21 -27.62 24.00
CA LEU A 221 9.96 -27.28 22.78
C LEU A 221 11.26 -26.48 23.06
N GLY A 222 11.58 -26.19 24.31
CA GLY A 222 12.75 -25.41 24.72
C GLY A 222 12.62 -23.92 24.37
N LEU A 223 11.40 -23.40 24.24
CA LEU A 223 11.11 -22.00 23.92
C LEU A 223 10.79 -21.18 25.14
N THR A 224 11.24 -19.95 25.16
CA THR A 224 10.71 -18.92 26.08
C THR A 224 9.49 -18.28 25.43
N LEU A 225 8.33 -18.34 26.07
CA LEU A 225 7.09 -17.71 25.62
C LEU A 225 6.70 -16.60 26.60
N LYS A 226 6.55 -15.37 26.07
CA LYS A 226 6.07 -14.20 26.82
C LYS A 226 5.04 -13.42 26.02
N THR A 227 4.19 -12.68 26.72
CA THR A 227 3.30 -11.74 26.07
C THR A 227 4.05 -10.47 25.64
N PHE A 228 3.51 -9.77 24.63
CA PHE A 228 4.02 -8.47 24.20
C PHE A 228 4.03 -7.47 25.36
N LYS A 229 2.99 -7.50 26.18
CA LYS A 229 2.87 -6.66 27.37
C LYS A 229 3.96 -6.94 28.42
N GLU A 230 4.30 -8.21 28.70
CA GLU A 230 5.41 -8.56 29.60
C GLU A 230 6.75 -8.01 29.07
N ILE A 231 6.96 -8.03 27.76
CA ILE A 231 8.15 -7.42 27.15
C ILE A 231 8.16 -5.90 27.36
N GLU A 232 7.03 -5.22 27.16
CA GLU A 232 6.90 -3.79 27.46
C GLU A 232 7.15 -3.47 28.95
N GLU A 233 6.68 -4.31 29.86
CA GLU A 233 6.91 -4.17 31.29
C GLU A 233 8.40 -4.35 31.70
N ILE A 234 9.09 -5.31 31.08
CA ILE A 234 10.56 -5.47 31.22
C ILE A 234 11.27 -4.20 30.72
N GLY A 235 10.91 -3.67 29.56
CA GLY A 235 11.53 -2.47 29.03
C GLY A 235 11.20 -1.19 29.80
N ALA A 236 10.05 -1.14 30.47
CA ALA A 236 9.73 -0.05 31.38
C ALA A 236 10.65 -0.02 32.60
N GLN A 237 11.08 -1.20 33.11
CA GLN A 237 12.02 -1.33 34.23
C GLN A 237 13.49 -1.16 33.80
N PHE A 238 13.85 -1.62 32.63
CA PHE A 238 15.21 -1.67 32.11
C PHE A 238 15.32 -0.95 30.75
N LYS A 239 15.31 0.37 30.77
CA LYS A 239 15.41 1.18 29.56
C LYS A 239 16.80 1.01 28.91
N SER A 240 16.82 0.61 27.66
CA SER A 240 18.04 0.55 26.84
C SER A 240 18.38 1.94 26.26
N ASP A 241 19.66 2.19 26.00
CA ASP A 241 20.09 3.38 25.30
C ASP A 241 19.56 3.39 23.87
N PHE A 242 19.24 4.56 23.39
CA PHE A 242 18.84 4.79 21.99
C PHE A 242 20.03 4.50 21.05
N VAL A 243 19.79 3.64 20.07
CA VAL A 243 20.78 3.32 19.02
C VAL A 243 20.13 3.58 17.66
N PRO A 244 20.29 4.80 17.13
CA PRO A 244 19.63 5.18 15.89
C PRO A 244 20.12 4.35 14.70
N ALA A 245 19.21 4.00 13.82
CA ALA A 245 19.56 3.45 12.52
C ALA A 245 20.09 4.55 11.59
N GLU A 246 20.97 4.16 10.67
CA GLU A 246 21.44 5.02 9.60
C GLU A 246 20.66 4.72 8.31
N PRO A 247 20.64 5.62 7.31
CA PRO A 247 19.90 5.42 6.07
C PRO A 247 20.24 4.11 5.34
N GLU A 248 21.51 3.71 5.35
CA GLU A 248 22.04 2.51 4.68
C GLU A 248 21.80 1.22 5.47
N ASP A 249 21.41 1.33 6.75
CA ASP A 249 21.10 0.17 7.58
C ASP A 249 19.89 -0.57 7.01
N THR A 250 19.97 -1.89 6.96
CA THR A 250 18.83 -2.74 6.60
C THR A 250 17.71 -2.57 7.63
N ALA A 251 16.55 -2.12 7.16
CA ALA A 251 15.36 -1.95 7.98
C ALA A 251 14.58 -3.25 8.10
N THR A 252 14.47 -3.96 6.98
CA THR A 252 13.61 -5.13 6.91
C THR A 252 14.04 -6.10 5.81
N ILE A 253 13.73 -7.38 6.01
CA ILE A 253 13.81 -8.43 4.99
C ILE A 253 12.37 -8.87 4.71
N VAL A 254 11.92 -8.68 3.47
CA VAL A 254 10.57 -9.05 3.03
C VAL A 254 10.67 -10.21 2.05
N PHE A 255 9.88 -11.26 2.27
CA PHE A 255 9.92 -12.43 1.42
C PHE A 255 8.90 -12.35 0.27
N SER A 256 9.39 -12.58 -0.95
CA SER A 256 8.53 -12.85 -2.11
C SER A 256 8.40 -14.35 -2.32
N SER A 257 7.26 -14.79 -2.88
CA SER A 257 7.12 -16.17 -3.36
C SER A 257 8.03 -16.38 -4.57
N GLY A 258 9.23 -16.92 -4.38
CA GLY A 258 10.25 -17.12 -5.40
C GLY A 258 9.69 -17.55 -6.77
N THR A 259 10.13 -16.90 -7.83
CA THR A 259 9.49 -17.00 -9.15
C THR A 259 9.84 -18.30 -9.91
N THR A 260 11.00 -18.89 -9.67
CA THR A 260 11.51 -20.04 -10.46
C THR A 260 11.76 -21.31 -9.65
N SER A 261 12.34 -21.21 -8.46
CA SER A 261 12.69 -22.37 -7.62
C SER A 261 11.59 -22.83 -6.68
N GLY A 262 10.57 -22.00 -6.45
CA GLY A 262 9.53 -22.23 -5.44
C GLY A 262 9.99 -21.97 -4.00
N GLU A 263 11.26 -21.60 -3.78
CA GLU A 263 11.77 -21.18 -2.49
C GLU A 263 11.52 -19.69 -2.26
N PRO A 264 11.16 -19.26 -1.04
CA PRO A 264 11.04 -17.85 -0.69
C PRO A 264 12.38 -17.13 -0.85
N ILE A 265 12.37 -15.95 -1.49
CA ILE A 265 13.55 -15.11 -1.67
C ILE A 265 13.39 -13.87 -0.78
N GLY A 266 14.36 -13.65 0.12
CA GLY A 266 14.40 -12.47 0.98
C GLY A 266 14.89 -11.24 0.22
N ILE A 267 14.14 -10.16 0.27
CA ILE A 267 14.45 -8.86 -0.33
C ILE A 267 14.90 -7.95 0.81
N GLU A 268 16.11 -7.44 0.73
CA GLU A 268 16.73 -6.59 1.74
C GLU A 268 16.45 -5.12 1.41
N LEU A 269 15.70 -4.45 2.29
CA LEU A 269 15.34 -3.03 2.16
C LEU A 269 15.98 -2.22 3.29
N THR A 270 16.60 -1.09 2.92
CA THR A 270 17.23 -0.16 3.87
C THR A 270 16.24 0.86 4.40
N GLN A 271 16.63 1.63 5.43
CA GLN A 271 15.86 2.76 5.94
C GLN A 271 15.63 3.79 4.81
N GLU A 272 16.68 4.11 4.03
CA GLU A 272 16.60 5.03 2.90
C GLU A 272 15.62 4.55 1.83
N ASN A 273 15.65 3.25 1.48
CA ASN A 273 14.72 2.72 0.46
C ASN A 273 13.26 3.00 0.83
N LEU A 274 12.90 2.75 2.08
CA LEU A 274 11.52 2.92 2.58
C LEU A 274 11.14 4.41 2.70
N VAL A 275 12.05 5.22 3.23
CA VAL A 275 11.84 6.67 3.37
C VAL A 275 11.69 7.33 2.00
N ALA A 276 12.52 6.95 1.02
CA ALA A 276 12.44 7.46 -0.34
C ALA A 276 11.12 7.10 -1.03
N ASP A 277 10.64 5.86 -0.84
CA ASP A 277 9.37 5.44 -1.44
C ASP A 277 8.18 6.20 -0.82
N VAL A 278 8.16 6.37 0.51
CA VAL A 278 7.18 7.21 1.21
C VAL A 278 7.21 8.65 0.69
N ALA A 279 8.41 9.24 0.53
CA ALA A 279 8.57 10.59 0.00
C ALA A 279 8.03 10.70 -1.43
N GLY A 280 8.39 9.72 -2.27
CA GLY A 280 7.91 9.63 -3.65
C GLY A 280 6.39 9.57 -3.74
N VAL A 281 5.75 8.69 -2.96
CA VAL A 281 4.30 8.57 -2.90
C VAL A 281 3.64 9.86 -2.42
N LEU A 282 4.10 10.44 -1.32
CA LEU A 282 3.56 11.69 -0.78
C LEU A 282 3.65 12.85 -1.77
N ALA A 283 4.73 12.93 -2.53
CA ALA A 283 4.94 13.99 -3.53
C ALA A 283 4.03 13.86 -4.77
N THR A 284 3.40 12.68 -4.99
CA THR A 284 2.37 12.53 -6.04
C THR A 284 1.02 13.08 -5.62
N ILE A 285 0.80 13.32 -4.33
CA ILE A 285 -0.46 13.80 -3.78
C ILE A 285 -0.48 15.33 -3.90
N PRO A 286 -1.47 15.94 -4.57
CA PRO A 286 -1.54 17.38 -4.70
C PRO A 286 -1.82 18.06 -3.35
N ASN A 287 -1.51 19.36 -3.25
CA ASN A 287 -1.77 20.14 -2.05
C ASN A 287 -3.26 20.16 -1.63
N ALA A 288 -4.15 19.93 -2.57
CA ALA A 288 -5.57 19.68 -2.32
C ALA A 288 -6.05 18.52 -3.21
N PRO A 289 -6.33 17.34 -2.63
CA PRO A 289 -6.47 17.01 -1.20
C PRO A 289 -5.17 16.45 -0.57
N LYS A 290 -4.43 17.23 0.19
CA LYS A 290 -3.29 16.76 0.98
C LYS A 290 -3.72 15.76 2.08
N ILE A 291 -2.83 14.82 2.45
CA ILE A 291 -3.01 14.00 3.66
C ILE A 291 -2.69 14.84 4.88
N THR A 292 -3.53 14.76 5.91
CA THR A 292 -3.41 15.52 7.15
C THR A 292 -3.70 14.67 8.38
N ASP A 293 -3.52 15.22 9.55
CA ASP A 293 -3.86 14.64 10.85
C ASP A 293 -5.36 14.33 11.04
N SER A 294 -6.23 14.96 10.24
CA SER A 294 -7.67 14.68 10.22
C SER A 294 -8.03 13.41 9.45
N ASP A 295 -7.09 12.84 8.69
CA ASP A 295 -7.34 11.65 7.91
C ASP A 295 -7.37 10.38 8.76
N ARG A 296 -8.21 9.45 8.32
CA ARG A 296 -8.36 8.13 8.94
C ARG A 296 -8.26 7.05 7.89
N HIS A 297 -7.59 5.97 8.28
CA HIS A 297 -7.44 4.77 7.46
C HIS A 297 -7.90 3.54 8.22
N LEU A 298 -8.55 2.59 7.52
CA LEU A 298 -8.83 1.25 8.03
C LEU A 298 -7.85 0.26 7.39
N SER A 299 -6.82 -0.13 8.14
CA SER A 299 -5.80 -1.08 7.70
C SER A 299 -6.32 -2.51 7.81
N PHE A 300 -6.56 -3.15 6.67
CA PHE A 300 -7.01 -4.54 6.59
C PHE A 300 -6.16 -5.40 5.63
N LEU A 301 -5.28 -4.79 4.87
CA LEU A 301 -4.28 -5.50 4.09
C LEU A 301 -3.11 -5.92 5.00
N PRO A 302 -2.40 -7.03 4.67
CA PRO A 302 -1.28 -7.47 5.47
C PRO A 302 -0.12 -6.46 5.47
N LEU A 303 0.36 -6.02 6.64
CA LEU A 303 1.54 -5.17 6.79
C LEU A 303 2.86 -5.86 6.37
N ALA A 304 2.86 -7.18 6.27
CA ALA A 304 3.96 -7.93 5.69
C ALA A 304 4.15 -7.64 4.18
N HIS A 305 3.16 -7.04 3.50
CA HIS A 305 3.25 -6.60 2.11
C HIS A 305 3.54 -5.09 2.03
N MET A 306 4.49 -4.73 1.18
CA MET A 306 4.98 -3.35 1.07
C MET A 306 3.90 -2.34 0.70
N PHE A 307 2.88 -2.72 -0.07
CA PHE A 307 1.79 -1.83 -0.45
C PHE A 307 1.08 -1.21 0.77
N GLU A 308 0.68 -2.02 1.75
CA GLU A 308 0.04 -1.53 2.97
C GLU A 308 1.05 -0.84 3.89
N ARG A 309 2.24 -1.41 4.01
CA ARG A 309 3.29 -0.89 4.91
C ARG A 309 3.71 0.54 4.52
N ILE A 310 3.91 0.82 3.22
CA ILE A 310 4.22 2.18 2.72
C ILE A 310 3.04 3.13 2.93
N ALA A 311 1.81 2.67 2.69
CA ALA A 311 0.63 3.49 2.95
C ALA A 311 0.52 3.88 4.44
N VAL A 312 0.73 2.92 5.35
CA VAL A 312 0.74 3.17 6.80
C VAL A 312 1.88 4.14 7.18
N MET A 313 3.09 3.96 6.67
CA MET A 313 4.21 4.88 6.93
C MET A 313 3.93 6.31 6.44
N ALA A 314 3.34 6.46 5.25
CA ALA A 314 2.95 7.77 4.70
C ALA A 314 1.87 8.46 5.55
N LEU A 315 0.92 7.68 6.07
CA LEU A 315 -0.12 8.16 6.97
C LEU A 315 0.45 8.55 8.34
N LEU A 316 1.33 7.73 8.90
CA LEU A 316 2.03 8.04 10.17
C LEU A 316 2.83 9.33 10.04
N TYR A 317 3.57 9.54 8.95
CA TYR A 317 4.30 10.79 8.69
C TYR A 317 3.38 12.01 8.68
N SER A 318 2.17 11.85 8.16
CA SER A 318 1.17 12.92 8.02
C SER A 318 0.36 13.19 9.30
N GLY A 319 0.58 12.44 10.38
CA GLY A 319 -0.18 12.54 11.64
C GLY A 319 -1.56 11.91 11.60
N ALA A 320 -1.88 11.15 10.55
CA ALA A 320 -3.20 10.51 10.37
C ALA A 320 -3.45 9.36 11.35
N SER A 321 -4.72 9.00 11.53
CA SER A 321 -5.15 7.91 12.42
C SER A 321 -5.33 6.62 11.65
N ILE A 322 -4.86 5.49 12.18
CA ILE A 322 -4.91 4.17 11.54
C ILE A 322 -5.65 3.20 12.44
N ALA A 323 -6.80 2.72 12.00
CA ALA A 323 -7.56 1.66 12.66
C ALA A 323 -7.22 0.30 12.04
N PHE A 324 -7.11 -0.73 12.85
CA PHE A 324 -6.91 -2.10 12.39
C PHE A 324 -8.22 -2.88 12.42
N TYR A 325 -8.51 -3.63 11.36
CA TYR A 325 -9.69 -4.47 11.29
C TYR A 325 -9.63 -5.66 12.27
N SER A 326 -10.77 -6.24 12.59
CA SER A 326 -10.89 -7.33 13.57
C SER A 326 -10.40 -8.71 13.09
N GLY A 327 -9.75 -8.79 11.91
CA GLY A 327 -9.23 -10.03 11.32
C GLY A 327 -10.20 -10.76 10.40
N LYS A 328 -11.45 -10.31 10.24
CA LYS A 328 -12.45 -10.91 9.34
C LYS A 328 -12.72 -10.02 8.14
N LEU A 329 -12.36 -10.47 6.94
CA LEU A 329 -12.59 -9.69 5.71
C LEU A 329 -14.07 -9.40 5.44
N SER A 330 -14.98 -10.27 5.88
CA SER A 330 -16.42 -10.05 5.76
C SER A 330 -16.93 -8.88 6.61
N SER A 331 -16.18 -8.45 7.62
CA SER A 331 -16.54 -7.32 8.50
C SER A 331 -15.96 -5.98 8.06
N VAL A 332 -15.03 -5.95 7.09
CA VAL A 332 -14.29 -4.74 6.67
C VAL A 332 -15.22 -3.57 6.33
N LEU A 333 -16.26 -3.79 5.54
CA LEU A 333 -17.20 -2.72 5.18
C LEU A 333 -18.01 -2.25 6.40
N LYS A 334 -18.44 -3.17 7.28
CA LYS A 334 -19.15 -2.81 8.52
C LYS A 334 -18.24 -2.01 9.47
N GLU A 335 -16.98 -2.36 9.54
CA GLU A 335 -16.00 -1.61 10.33
C GLU A 335 -15.66 -0.27 9.67
N ALA A 336 -15.65 -0.19 8.33
CA ALA A 336 -15.52 1.07 7.62
C ALA A 336 -16.69 2.03 7.90
N GLU A 337 -17.92 1.52 8.02
CA GLU A 337 -19.09 2.33 8.45
C GLU A 337 -18.88 2.95 9.85
N GLU A 338 -18.22 2.24 10.76
CA GLU A 338 -17.93 2.71 12.11
C GLU A 338 -16.76 3.70 12.16
N ILE A 339 -15.64 3.36 11.50
CA ILE A 339 -14.40 4.16 11.48
C ILE A 339 -14.55 5.41 10.62
N LYS A 340 -15.33 5.33 9.56
CA LYS A 340 -15.50 6.38 8.55
C LYS A 340 -14.14 6.82 7.97
N PRO A 341 -13.40 5.91 7.33
CA PRO A 341 -12.11 6.23 6.77
C PRO A 341 -12.22 7.31 5.68
N THR A 342 -11.19 8.14 5.56
CA THR A 342 -11.06 9.14 4.50
C THR A 342 -10.14 8.65 3.37
N ILE A 343 -9.21 7.75 3.72
CA ILE A 343 -8.30 7.09 2.80
C ILE A 343 -8.48 5.57 2.95
N PHE A 344 -8.58 4.87 1.83
CA PHE A 344 -8.83 3.44 1.81
C PHE A 344 -7.89 2.74 0.81
N THR A 345 -6.95 1.95 1.31
CA THR A 345 -6.09 1.09 0.47
C THR A 345 -6.77 -0.24 0.24
N SER A 346 -6.70 -0.76 -0.97
CA SER A 346 -7.35 -2.03 -1.27
C SER A 346 -6.73 -2.77 -2.46
N ALA A 347 -6.65 -4.09 -2.36
CA ALA A 347 -6.31 -4.92 -3.50
C ALA A 347 -7.48 -4.95 -4.52
N PRO A 348 -7.19 -5.07 -5.83
CA PRO A 348 -8.21 -5.09 -6.88
C PRO A 348 -9.34 -6.08 -6.65
N ARG A 349 -9.03 -7.26 -6.12
CA ARG A 349 -9.99 -8.34 -5.89
C ARG A 349 -11.15 -7.93 -4.96
N PHE A 350 -10.85 -7.21 -3.88
CA PHE A 350 -11.87 -6.70 -2.95
C PHE A 350 -12.79 -5.70 -3.66
N LEU A 351 -12.21 -4.78 -4.44
CA LEU A 351 -12.94 -3.75 -5.17
C LEU A 351 -13.80 -4.32 -6.31
N ILE A 352 -13.29 -5.32 -7.02
CA ILE A 352 -14.04 -6.05 -8.06
C ILE A 352 -15.24 -6.76 -7.44
N ARG A 353 -15.04 -7.48 -6.33
CA ARG A 353 -16.15 -8.15 -5.62
C ARG A 353 -17.18 -7.14 -5.11
N PHE A 354 -16.73 -5.99 -4.58
CA PHE A 354 -17.64 -4.92 -4.20
C PHE A 354 -18.45 -4.41 -5.41
N HIS A 355 -17.81 -4.14 -6.54
CA HIS A 355 -18.47 -3.74 -7.79
C HIS A 355 -19.55 -4.74 -8.21
N GLU A 356 -19.21 -6.03 -8.28
CA GLU A 356 -20.15 -7.10 -8.65
C GLU A 356 -21.35 -7.17 -7.68
N THR A 357 -21.09 -7.11 -6.37
CA THR A 357 -22.15 -7.16 -5.34
C THR A 357 -23.10 -5.97 -5.48
N ILE A 358 -22.59 -4.75 -5.66
CA ILE A 358 -23.44 -3.57 -5.83
C ILE A 358 -24.21 -3.61 -7.15
N ARG A 359 -23.59 -4.11 -8.23
CA ARG A 359 -24.30 -4.31 -9.50
C ARG A 359 -25.43 -5.32 -9.39
N GLN A 360 -25.25 -6.42 -8.69
CA GLN A 360 -26.31 -7.39 -8.43
C GLN A 360 -27.45 -6.79 -7.60
N GLN A 361 -27.14 -5.96 -6.61
CA GLN A 361 -28.13 -5.38 -5.71
C GLN A 361 -28.91 -4.22 -6.32
N TYR A 362 -28.26 -3.36 -7.13
CA TYR A 362 -28.83 -2.10 -7.61
C TYR A 362 -28.93 -2.00 -9.14
N GLY A 363 -28.22 -2.84 -9.92
CA GLY A 363 -28.05 -2.69 -11.37
C GLY A 363 -29.33 -2.74 -12.20
N ASN A 364 -30.39 -3.37 -11.68
CA ASN A 364 -31.69 -3.40 -12.36
C ASN A 364 -32.63 -2.26 -11.93
N GLN A 365 -32.20 -1.36 -11.08
CA GLN A 365 -33.02 -0.23 -10.60
C GLN A 365 -32.90 0.97 -11.56
N PHE A 366 -34.03 1.48 -12.01
CA PHE A 366 -34.10 2.57 -12.99
C PHE A 366 -33.30 3.80 -12.57
N PHE A 367 -33.42 4.23 -11.31
CA PHE A 367 -32.71 5.41 -10.81
C PHE A 367 -31.20 5.19 -10.71
N PHE A 368 -30.76 3.97 -10.41
CA PHE A 368 -29.33 3.63 -10.39
C PHE A 368 -28.73 3.74 -11.81
N GLU A 369 -29.34 3.10 -12.80
CA GLU A 369 -28.81 3.11 -14.18
C GLU A 369 -28.82 4.52 -14.80
N ARG A 370 -29.89 5.30 -14.58
CA ARG A 370 -29.97 6.68 -15.07
C ARG A 370 -28.93 7.57 -14.39
N GLY A 371 -28.79 7.45 -13.07
CA GLY A 371 -27.80 8.21 -12.31
C GLY A 371 -26.37 7.83 -12.70
N TYR A 372 -26.09 6.53 -12.86
CA TYR A 372 -24.80 6.02 -13.28
C TYR A 372 -24.42 6.57 -14.68
N ALA A 373 -25.30 6.43 -15.66
CA ALA A 373 -25.07 6.94 -17.02
C ALA A 373 -24.84 8.47 -17.04
N SER A 374 -25.61 9.24 -16.25
CA SER A 374 -25.44 10.67 -16.12
C SER A 374 -24.06 11.04 -15.55
N LYS A 375 -23.66 10.43 -14.45
CA LYS A 375 -22.36 10.70 -13.81
C LYS A 375 -21.18 10.20 -14.68
N LEU A 376 -21.33 9.07 -15.39
CA LEU A 376 -20.32 8.56 -16.30
C LEU A 376 -20.06 9.54 -17.46
N LYS A 377 -21.11 10.19 -17.99
CA LYS A 377 -20.96 11.22 -19.02
C LYS A 377 -20.11 12.40 -18.53
N HIS A 378 -20.26 12.81 -17.27
CA HIS A 378 -19.44 13.86 -16.67
C HIS A 378 -18.00 13.38 -16.41
N LEU A 379 -17.84 12.16 -15.89
CA LEU A 379 -16.54 11.57 -15.62
C LEU A 379 -15.68 11.49 -16.90
N ARG A 380 -16.28 11.07 -18.03
CA ARG A 380 -15.62 11.05 -19.34
C ARG A 380 -15.18 12.43 -19.83
N LYS A 381 -15.83 13.49 -19.36
CA LYS A 381 -15.42 14.88 -19.63
C LYS A 381 -14.37 15.39 -18.61
N GLY A 382 -13.87 14.53 -17.74
CA GLY A 382 -12.86 14.88 -16.74
C GLY A 382 -13.45 15.49 -15.46
N LYS A 383 -14.75 15.28 -15.17
CA LYS A 383 -15.40 15.82 -13.97
C LYS A 383 -15.98 14.71 -13.11
N LEU A 384 -15.51 14.59 -11.86
CA LEU A 384 -16.10 13.74 -10.84
C LEU A 384 -17.23 14.51 -10.11
N VAL A 385 -18.45 14.12 -10.34
CA VAL A 385 -19.63 14.73 -9.69
C VAL A 385 -19.96 13.94 -8.42
N THR A 386 -19.97 14.62 -7.27
CA THR A 386 -20.13 13.97 -5.95
C THR A 386 -21.37 14.44 -5.18
N ASN A 387 -22.03 15.54 -5.63
CA ASN A 387 -23.19 16.15 -4.96
C ASN A 387 -24.34 16.39 -5.95
N SER A 388 -24.73 15.37 -6.71
CA SER A 388 -25.87 15.43 -7.62
C SER A 388 -27.15 14.92 -6.94
N ILE A 389 -28.29 15.14 -7.59
CA ILE A 389 -29.57 14.55 -7.16
C ILE A 389 -29.48 13.02 -7.12
N TRP A 390 -28.67 12.41 -7.99
CA TRP A 390 -28.46 10.97 -8.04
C TRP A 390 -27.69 10.45 -6.81
N ASP A 391 -26.80 11.28 -6.25
CA ASP A 391 -26.10 10.96 -5.00
C ASP A 391 -27.11 10.88 -3.85
N MET A 392 -28.00 11.85 -3.74
CA MET A 392 -29.05 11.86 -2.72
C MET A 392 -30.04 10.69 -2.85
N MET A 393 -30.43 10.32 -4.07
CA MET A 393 -31.42 9.27 -4.32
C MET A 393 -30.85 7.87 -4.16
N VAL A 394 -29.58 7.63 -4.56
CA VAL A 394 -29.02 6.29 -4.70
C VAL A 394 -27.61 6.16 -4.12
N PHE A 395 -26.65 6.99 -4.57
CA PHE A 395 -25.25 6.70 -4.35
C PHE A 395 -24.76 6.96 -2.93
N ASN A 396 -25.40 7.87 -2.16
CA ASN A 396 -25.03 8.08 -0.76
C ASN A 396 -25.16 6.81 0.07
N LYS A 397 -26.18 5.96 -0.18
CA LYS A 397 -26.32 4.66 0.49
C LYS A 397 -25.18 3.69 0.18
N ILE A 398 -24.60 3.79 -1.03
CA ILE A 398 -23.45 2.96 -1.42
C ILE A 398 -22.17 3.54 -0.81
N LYS A 399 -22.01 4.86 -0.83
CA LYS A 399 -20.92 5.59 -0.21
C LYS A 399 -20.82 5.30 1.30
N GLU A 400 -21.97 5.23 1.99
CA GLU A 400 -22.04 4.91 3.42
C GLU A 400 -21.45 3.55 3.78
N LYS A 401 -21.45 2.55 2.86
CA LYS A 401 -20.78 1.26 3.07
C LYS A 401 -19.27 1.39 3.27
N PHE A 402 -18.67 2.48 2.83
CA PHE A 402 -17.28 2.85 3.13
C PHE A 402 -17.19 3.89 4.26
N GLY A 403 -18.25 4.10 5.04
CA GLY A 403 -18.32 5.09 6.11
C GLY A 403 -18.63 6.51 5.67
N GLY A 404 -18.98 6.72 4.40
CA GLY A 404 -19.46 8.00 3.87
C GLY A 404 -18.42 9.11 3.70
N GLN A 405 -17.16 8.92 4.13
CA GLN A 405 -16.14 9.97 4.14
C GLN A 405 -14.91 9.67 3.26
N VAL A 406 -14.88 8.52 2.58
CA VAL A 406 -13.76 8.17 1.71
C VAL A 406 -13.63 9.20 0.59
N ARG A 407 -12.46 9.84 0.50
CA ARG A 407 -12.07 10.81 -0.53
C ARG A 407 -11.06 10.26 -1.52
N VAL A 408 -10.28 9.24 -1.10
CA VAL A 408 -9.28 8.55 -1.93
C VAL A 408 -9.34 7.05 -1.66
N ILE A 409 -9.45 6.27 -2.73
CA ILE A 409 -9.15 4.83 -2.74
C ILE A 409 -7.84 4.66 -3.49
N VAL A 410 -6.87 3.95 -2.90
CA VAL A 410 -5.62 3.56 -3.57
C VAL A 410 -5.68 2.06 -3.84
N THR A 411 -5.40 1.65 -5.07
CA THR A 411 -5.37 0.24 -5.46
C THR A 411 -4.10 -0.12 -6.21
N GLY A 412 -3.58 -1.30 -5.97
CA GLY A 412 -2.34 -1.77 -6.59
C GLY A 412 -2.14 -3.26 -6.38
N ALA A 413 -0.94 -3.76 -6.72
CA ALA A 413 -0.55 -5.18 -6.60
C ALA A 413 -1.38 -6.14 -7.47
N GLY A 414 -2.10 -5.65 -8.48
CA GLY A 414 -2.82 -6.48 -9.43
C GLY A 414 -3.61 -5.67 -10.46
N PRO A 415 -4.07 -6.31 -11.54
CA PRO A 415 -4.84 -5.63 -12.58
C PRO A 415 -6.27 -5.31 -12.12
N ILE A 416 -6.77 -4.15 -12.54
CA ILE A 416 -8.16 -3.72 -12.35
C ILE A 416 -8.67 -3.08 -13.64
N SER A 417 -9.93 -3.35 -14.00
CA SER A 417 -10.50 -2.82 -15.22
C SER A 417 -10.91 -1.34 -15.07
N GLN A 418 -10.82 -0.57 -16.16
CA GLN A 418 -11.32 0.81 -16.20
C GLN A 418 -12.80 0.89 -15.79
N THR A 419 -13.60 -0.08 -16.19
CA THR A 419 -15.02 -0.16 -15.80
C THR A 419 -15.20 -0.22 -14.28
N THR A 420 -14.35 -0.98 -13.58
CA THR A 420 -14.39 -1.06 -12.11
C THR A 420 -13.92 0.26 -11.47
N LEU A 421 -12.87 0.88 -12.02
CA LEU A 421 -12.39 2.19 -11.54
C LEU A 421 -13.48 3.27 -11.67
N ASP A 422 -14.11 3.37 -12.84
CA ASP A 422 -15.20 4.32 -13.10
C ASP A 422 -16.41 4.06 -12.21
N PHE A 423 -16.73 2.77 -12.01
CA PHE A 423 -17.80 2.37 -11.10
C PHE A 423 -17.58 2.88 -9.68
N LEU A 424 -16.39 2.68 -9.14
CA LEU A 424 -16.02 3.14 -7.80
C LEU A 424 -16.04 4.67 -7.70
N ARG A 425 -15.44 5.37 -8.68
CA ARG A 425 -15.48 6.83 -8.75
C ARG A 425 -16.89 7.38 -8.72
N ILE A 426 -17.80 6.77 -9.48
CA ILE A 426 -19.20 7.20 -9.59
C ILE A 426 -20.00 6.87 -8.33
N THR A 427 -19.88 5.64 -7.81
CA THR A 427 -20.76 5.14 -6.75
C THR A 427 -20.29 5.53 -5.35
N VAL A 428 -18.97 5.58 -5.13
CA VAL A 428 -18.38 6.02 -3.85
C VAL A 428 -18.16 7.53 -3.85
N GLY A 429 -17.99 8.15 -5.04
CA GLY A 429 -17.80 9.59 -5.16
C GLY A 429 -16.43 10.07 -4.67
N CYS A 430 -15.36 9.31 -4.96
CA CYS A 430 -14.00 9.59 -4.52
C CYS A 430 -12.97 9.45 -5.64
N GLN A 431 -11.75 9.95 -5.42
CA GLN A 431 -10.62 9.63 -6.29
C GLN A 431 -10.28 8.15 -6.15
N VAL A 432 -10.02 7.47 -7.27
CA VAL A 432 -9.53 6.09 -7.27
C VAL A 432 -8.21 6.08 -8.03
N ILE A 433 -7.13 5.87 -7.29
CA ILE A 433 -5.75 5.95 -7.75
C ILE A 433 -5.20 4.53 -7.92
N GLN A 434 -4.72 4.21 -9.11
CA GLN A 434 -4.03 2.97 -9.38
C GLN A 434 -2.51 3.18 -9.29
N ALA A 435 -1.82 2.24 -8.63
CA ALA A 435 -0.37 2.22 -8.52
C ALA A 435 0.19 0.89 -9.04
N TYR A 436 1.37 0.95 -9.62
CA TYR A 436 2.20 -0.21 -9.90
C TYR A 436 3.46 -0.16 -9.05
N GLY A 437 3.86 -1.33 -8.56
CA GLY A 437 5.09 -1.47 -7.83
C GLY A 437 5.39 -2.91 -7.46
N LEU A 438 6.52 -3.10 -6.82
CA LEU A 438 7.03 -4.41 -6.41
C LEU A 438 7.86 -4.27 -5.13
N THR A 439 8.02 -5.37 -4.41
CA THR A 439 8.77 -5.39 -3.16
C THR A 439 10.21 -4.94 -3.35
N GLN A 440 10.85 -5.27 -4.48
CA GLN A 440 12.20 -4.86 -4.85
C GLN A 440 12.37 -3.35 -5.05
N CYS A 441 11.27 -2.61 -5.18
CA CYS A 441 11.24 -1.15 -5.24
C CYS A 441 10.57 -0.55 -4.00
N SER A 442 10.61 -1.21 -2.86
CA SER A 442 10.01 -0.80 -1.58
C SER A 442 8.50 -0.60 -1.61
N GLY A 443 7.86 -0.62 -2.76
CA GLY A 443 6.41 -0.46 -2.93
C GLY A 443 6.06 0.14 -4.27
N ALA A 444 6.07 1.46 -4.39
CA ALA A 444 5.58 2.17 -5.55
C ALA A 444 6.66 2.46 -6.60
N VAL A 445 6.34 2.23 -7.87
CA VAL A 445 7.16 2.63 -9.03
C VAL A 445 6.43 3.70 -9.82
N THR A 446 5.15 3.50 -10.11
CA THR A 446 4.30 4.48 -10.80
C THR A 446 2.97 4.65 -10.08
N VAL A 447 2.42 5.85 -10.12
CA VAL A 447 1.13 6.20 -9.51
C VAL A 447 0.33 7.08 -10.46
N ASN A 448 -0.96 6.81 -10.60
CA ASN A 448 -1.85 7.67 -11.37
C ASN A 448 -1.89 9.09 -10.79
N ALA A 449 -1.86 10.07 -11.67
CA ALA A 449 -2.12 11.44 -11.28
C ALA A 449 -3.56 11.59 -10.74
N PHE A 450 -3.72 12.41 -9.70
CA PHE A 450 -5.03 12.80 -9.22
C PHE A 450 -5.82 13.49 -10.32
N PHE A 451 -7.13 13.25 -10.36
CA PHE A 451 -8.06 13.76 -11.37
C PHE A 451 -7.84 13.22 -12.79
N ASP A 452 -6.90 12.28 -12.99
CA ASP A 452 -6.79 11.54 -14.24
C ASP A 452 -7.76 10.35 -14.22
N TYR A 453 -8.90 10.55 -14.86
CA TYR A 453 -9.94 9.51 -14.92
C TYR A 453 -9.75 8.53 -16.08
N GLN A 454 -8.63 8.64 -16.82
CA GLN A 454 -8.28 7.74 -17.93
C GLN A 454 -9.43 7.55 -18.93
N SER A 455 -10.04 8.67 -19.31
CA SER A 455 -11.23 8.66 -20.16
C SER A 455 -10.92 8.07 -21.55
N ALA A 456 -11.65 7.03 -21.95
CA ALA A 456 -11.52 6.35 -23.24
C ALA A 456 -11.72 7.28 -24.46
N ASP A 457 -12.33 8.45 -24.26
CA ASP A 457 -12.54 9.45 -25.33
C ASP A 457 -11.26 10.26 -25.65
N ARG A 458 -10.17 10.07 -24.88
CA ARG A 458 -8.86 10.67 -25.18
C ARG A 458 -7.96 9.65 -25.85
N ALA A 459 -7.58 9.93 -27.08
CA ALA A 459 -6.65 9.09 -27.84
C ALA A 459 -5.36 8.83 -27.01
N GLY A 460 -5.03 7.57 -26.80
CA GLY A 460 -3.86 7.15 -26.04
C GLY A 460 -4.03 7.04 -24.51
N CYS A 461 -5.25 7.24 -23.97
CA CYS A 461 -5.55 7.10 -22.54
C CYS A 461 -6.18 5.73 -22.23
N ASP A 462 -5.55 4.65 -22.65
CA ASP A 462 -5.86 3.31 -22.13
C ASP A 462 -5.56 3.21 -20.63
N SER A 463 -6.18 2.27 -19.94
CA SER A 463 -5.89 1.99 -18.51
C SER A 463 -4.38 1.88 -18.27
N HIS A 464 -3.83 2.76 -17.47
CA HIS A 464 -2.40 2.84 -17.14
C HIS A 464 -2.19 3.00 -15.63
N THR A 465 -0.96 2.84 -15.17
CA THR A 465 -0.58 2.96 -13.76
C THR A 465 0.06 4.30 -13.40
N GLY A 466 0.00 5.27 -14.32
CA GLY A 466 0.54 6.61 -14.12
C GLY A 466 2.00 6.79 -14.52
N GLY A 467 2.56 7.92 -14.12
CA GLY A 467 3.99 8.24 -14.28
C GLY A 467 4.84 7.74 -13.12
N PRO A 468 6.18 7.77 -13.25
CA PRO A 468 7.11 7.41 -12.19
C PRO A 468 6.89 8.26 -10.94
N VAL A 469 7.08 7.67 -9.74
CA VAL A 469 7.14 8.45 -8.51
C VAL A 469 8.47 9.23 -8.43
N PRO A 470 8.53 10.39 -7.75
CA PRO A 470 9.72 11.25 -7.75
C PRO A 470 11.02 10.65 -7.20
N CYS A 471 10.96 9.52 -6.53
CA CYS A 471 12.12 8.80 -6.01
C CYS A 471 12.72 7.80 -6.98
N ASN A 472 12.15 7.60 -8.18
CA ASN A 472 12.70 6.69 -9.18
C ASN A 472 12.59 7.22 -10.60
N GLU A 473 13.26 6.54 -11.49
CA GLU A 473 13.18 6.71 -12.94
C GLU A 473 12.97 5.35 -13.59
N ILE A 474 12.34 5.34 -14.76
CA ILE A 474 12.03 4.12 -15.50
C ILE A 474 12.50 4.21 -16.94
N LYS A 475 12.84 3.07 -17.51
CA LYS A 475 13.02 2.85 -18.96
C LYS A 475 12.42 1.50 -19.35
N LEU A 476 12.18 1.30 -20.63
CA LEU A 476 11.90 -0.01 -21.21
C LEU A 476 13.12 -0.51 -21.96
N VAL A 477 13.37 -1.82 -21.90
CA VAL A 477 14.43 -2.52 -22.62
C VAL A 477 13.80 -3.61 -23.49
N ASN A 478 14.33 -3.83 -24.71
CA ASN A 478 13.86 -4.88 -25.60
C ASN A 478 13.77 -6.23 -24.89
N TYR A 479 12.70 -6.96 -25.19
CA TYR A 479 12.53 -8.35 -24.79
C TYR A 479 12.20 -9.20 -26.01
N ASP A 480 13.25 -9.57 -26.73
CA ASP A 480 13.18 -10.21 -28.05
C ASP A 480 12.51 -11.59 -28.03
N GLU A 481 12.61 -12.35 -26.89
CA GLU A 481 11.99 -13.68 -26.75
C GLU A 481 10.47 -13.67 -27.00
N LYS A 482 9.78 -12.57 -26.71
CA LYS A 482 8.34 -12.40 -26.96
C LYS A 482 8.04 -11.31 -28.00
N GLY A 483 9.05 -10.78 -28.69
CA GLY A 483 8.89 -9.75 -29.72
C GLY A 483 8.40 -8.41 -29.17
N TYR A 484 8.71 -8.05 -27.91
CA TYR A 484 8.45 -6.74 -27.36
C TYR A 484 9.66 -5.83 -27.57
N THR A 485 9.50 -4.79 -28.37
CA THR A 485 10.60 -3.88 -28.71
C THR A 485 10.24 -2.42 -28.45
N VAL A 486 11.26 -1.62 -28.17
CA VAL A 486 11.11 -0.17 -27.96
C VAL A 486 10.83 0.59 -29.26
N GLU A 487 10.95 -0.09 -30.40
CA GLU A 487 10.59 0.44 -31.74
C GLU A 487 9.14 0.14 -32.14
N ASP A 488 8.40 -0.60 -31.30
CA ASP A 488 7.00 -0.97 -31.58
C ASP A 488 6.11 0.25 -31.76
N LYS A 489 5.17 0.12 -32.68
CA LYS A 489 4.16 1.15 -32.96
C LYS A 489 2.77 0.65 -32.57
N PRO A 490 1.87 1.53 -32.09
CA PRO A 490 2.05 2.98 -31.90
C PRO A 490 2.89 3.37 -30.68
N ASN A 491 3.17 2.46 -29.75
CA ASN A 491 3.85 2.74 -28.50
C ASN A 491 5.01 1.75 -28.25
N PRO A 492 6.14 2.19 -27.67
CA PRO A 492 7.25 1.32 -27.31
C PRO A 492 6.82 0.31 -26.24
N ARG A 493 7.28 -0.94 -26.38
CA ARG A 493 7.07 -2.02 -25.44
C ARG A 493 8.40 -2.66 -25.04
N GLY A 494 8.48 -3.18 -23.81
CA GLY A 494 9.70 -3.85 -23.36
C GLY A 494 9.65 -4.18 -21.87
N GLU A 495 10.74 -4.77 -21.37
CA GLU A 495 10.91 -4.99 -19.95
C GLU A 495 11.03 -3.64 -19.22
N ILE A 496 10.29 -3.52 -18.13
CA ILE A 496 10.37 -2.36 -17.25
C ILE A 496 11.64 -2.45 -16.42
N CYS A 497 12.50 -1.44 -16.53
CA CYS A 497 13.67 -1.28 -15.67
C CYS A 497 13.50 -0.05 -14.80
N VAL A 498 13.85 -0.16 -13.52
CA VAL A 498 13.68 0.87 -12.49
C VAL A 498 15.01 1.18 -11.83
N ARG A 499 15.30 2.46 -11.61
CA ARG A 499 16.46 2.91 -10.86
C ARG A 499 16.08 4.04 -9.91
N GLY A 500 16.61 4.01 -8.68
CA GLY A 500 16.34 5.06 -7.70
C GLY A 500 16.62 4.63 -6.27
N PRO A 501 16.59 5.57 -5.32
CA PRO A 501 16.83 5.28 -3.91
C PRO A 501 15.80 4.34 -3.26
N ASN A 502 14.64 4.11 -3.86
CA ASN A 502 13.65 3.13 -3.40
C ASN A 502 13.93 1.70 -3.88
N VAL A 503 14.94 1.46 -4.75
CA VAL A 503 15.33 0.11 -5.20
C VAL A 503 16.08 -0.61 -4.08
N MET A 504 15.77 -1.89 -3.88
CA MET A 504 16.34 -2.76 -2.86
C MET A 504 17.87 -2.74 -2.83
N LYS A 505 18.45 -2.98 -1.67
CA LYS A 505 19.88 -3.24 -1.52
C LYS A 505 20.32 -4.52 -2.24
N GLY A 506 19.46 -5.54 -2.26
CA GLY A 506 19.67 -6.80 -2.94
C GLY A 506 18.83 -7.93 -2.38
N TYR A 507 19.09 -9.14 -2.87
CA TYR A 507 18.52 -10.36 -2.31
C TYR A 507 19.38 -10.88 -1.16
N TYR A 508 18.75 -11.08 0.00
CA TYR A 508 19.43 -11.46 1.24
C TYR A 508 20.21 -12.76 1.07
N LYS A 509 21.53 -12.70 1.29
CA LYS A 509 22.50 -13.81 1.11
C LYS A 509 22.51 -14.42 -0.31
N ARG A 510 22.15 -13.65 -1.35
CA ARG A 510 22.06 -14.09 -2.74
C ARG A 510 22.76 -13.09 -3.69
N PRO A 511 24.08 -12.87 -3.57
CA PRO A 511 24.79 -11.84 -4.35
C PRO A 511 24.73 -12.08 -5.87
N GLU A 512 24.78 -13.33 -6.32
CA GLU A 512 24.71 -13.67 -7.75
C GLU A 512 23.32 -13.33 -8.34
N GLN A 513 22.25 -13.64 -7.61
CA GLN A 513 20.88 -13.28 -8.04
C GLN A 513 20.66 -11.76 -7.99
N THR A 514 21.30 -11.08 -7.04
CA THR A 514 21.27 -9.62 -6.98
C THR A 514 21.94 -9.01 -8.22
N ALA A 515 23.13 -9.49 -8.61
CA ALA A 515 23.85 -9.03 -9.80
C ALA A 515 23.12 -9.36 -11.12
N GLN A 516 22.28 -10.41 -11.14
CA GLN A 516 21.40 -10.71 -12.28
C GLN A 516 20.16 -9.79 -12.34
N ALA A 517 19.68 -9.32 -11.19
CA ALA A 517 18.48 -8.48 -11.12
C ALA A 517 18.80 -6.99 -11.24
N ILE A 518 19.94 -6.54 -10.70
CA ILE A 518 20.39 -5.14 -10.76
C ILE A 518 21.67 -5.10 -11.59
N ASP A 519 21.62 -4.38 -12.71
CA ASP A 519 22.78 -4.24 -13.61
C ASP A 519 23.86 -3.30 -13.06
N ALA A 520 24.99 -3.19 -13.79
CA ALA A 520 26.13 -2.36 -13.39
C ALA A 520 25.82 -0.86 -13.31
N ASP A 521 24.79 -0.38 -14.00
CA ASP A 521 24.31 1.00 -13.99
C ASP A 521 23.24 1.25 -12.91
N GLY A 522 22.92 0.23 -12.09
CA GLY A 522 21.95 0.29 -11.00
C GLY A 522 20.50 0.12 -11.43
N TRP A 523 20.23 -0.36 -12.63
CA TRP A 523 18.87 -0.64 -13.08
C TRP A 523 18.39 -2.01 -12.60
N LEU A 524 17.29 -2.02 -11.86
CA LEU A 524 16.57 -3.23 -11.52
C LEU A 524 15.73 -3.70 -12.72
N HIS A 525 15.98 -4.90 -13.19
CA HIS A 525 15.18 -5.61 -14.19
C HIS A 525 13.99 -6.28 -13.50
N THR A 526 12.78 -5.75 -13.74
CA THR A 526 11.58 -6.15 -12.95
C THR A 526 10.97 -7.47 -13.41
N SER A 527 11.29 -7.95 -14.59
CA SER A 527 10.63 -9.05 -15.28
C SER A 527 9.15 -8.77 -15.65
N ASP A 528 8.66 -7.58 -15.42
CA ASP A 528 7.36 -7.11 -15.89
C ASP A 528 7.53 -6.43 -17.25
N ILE A 529 6.58 -6.62 -18.16
CA ILE A 529 6.58 -5.99 -19.49
C ILE A 529 5.61 -4.82 -19.49
N GLY A 530 6.10 -3.68 -19.93
CA GLY A 530 5.34 -2.45 -20.00
C GLY A 530 5.25 -1.84 -21.40
N MET A 531 4.39 -0.87 -21.50
CA MET A 531 4.21 0.01 -22.63
C MET A 531 4.20 1.46 -22.12
N ILE A 532 4.97 2.35 -22.74
CA ILE A 532 4.90 3.78 -22.46
C ILE A 532 3.90 4.42 -23.40
N LEU A 533 2.92 5.10 -22.83
CA LEU A 533 1.90 5.83 -23.57
C LEU A 533 2.39 7.23 -23.99
N PRO A 534 1.73 7.89 -24.97
CA PRO A 534 2.18 9.19 -25.51
C PRO A 534 2.27 10.31 -24.45
N ASN A 535 1.51 10.21 -23.37
CA ASN A 535 1.55 11.16 -22.25
C ASN A 535 2.64 10.84 -21.20
N GLY A 536 3.52 9.87 -21.48
CA GLY A 536 4.61 9.46 -20.59
C GLY A 536 4.18 8.56 -19.41
N THR A 537 2.96 7.99 -19.44
CA THR A 537 2.51 7.05 -18.41
C THR A 537 2.83 5.60 -18.78
N LEU A 538 2.93 4.75 -17.77
CA LEU A 538 3.24 3.34 -17.90
C LEU A 538 1.96 2.48 -17.88
N LYS A 539 1.85 1.55 -18.84
CA LYS A 539 0.85 0.48 -18.86
C LYS A 539 1.54 -0.86 -18.74
N ILE A 540 1.14 -1.66 -17.77
CA ILE A 540 1.63 -3.04 -17.61
C ILE A 540 0.86 -3.94 -18.57
N ILE A 541 1.56 -4.74 -19.39
CA ILE A 541 0.95 -5.55 -20.45
C ILE A 541 1.20 -7.05 -20.32
N ASP A 542 2.34 -7.46 -19.73
CA ASP A 542 2.70 -8.88 -19.58
C ASP A 542 3.75 -9.07 -18.47
N ARG A 543 4.20 -10.30 -18.30
CA ARG A 543 5.31 -10.70 -17.44
C ARG A 543 6.22 -11.69 -18.17
N LYS A 544 7.54 -11.60 -17.96
CA LYS A 544 8.52 -12.52 -18.58
C LYS A 544 8.24 -13.99 -18.25
N LEU A 545 7.95 -14.25 -16.98
CA LEU A 545 7.60 -15.58 -16.50
C LEU A 545 6.08 -15.62 -16.19
N PRO A 546 5.38 -16.68 -16.65
CA PRO A 546 4.01 -16.85 -16.23
C PRO A 546 3.98 -16.96 -14.71
N ILE A 547 3.20 -16.10 -14.07
CA ILE A 547 2.85 -16.29 -12.66
C ILE A 547 2.25 -17.70 -12.60
N LYS A 548 2.95 -18.68 -11.96
CA LYS A 548 2.28 -19.91 -11.56
C LYS A 548 1.06 -19.43 -10.79
N ARG A 549 -0.13 -19.58 -11.39
CA ARG A 549 -1.39 -19.16 -10.76
C ARG A 549 -1.40 -19.82 -9.40
N GLN A 550 -1.04 -19.05 -8.37
CA GLN A 550 -1.31 -19.47 -7.00
C GLN A 550 -2.81 -19.76 -6.99
N LYS A 551 -3.18 -20.97 -6.51
CA LYS A 551 -4.59 -21.23 -6.23
C LYS A 551 -5.11 -20.00 -5.49
N PRO A 552 -6.28 -19.48 -5.86
CA PRO A 552 -6.81 -18.28 -5.23
C PRO A 552 -6.72 -18.45 -3.72
N VAL A 553 -6.03 -17.55 -3.06
CA VAL A 553 -6.16 -17.42 -1.61
C VAL A 553 -7.62 -17.03 -1.43
N GLU A 554 -8.41 -17.92 -0.84
CA GLU A 554 -9.75 -17.58 -0.41
C GLU A 554 -9.61 -16.54 0.70
N PHE A 555 -9.84 -15.29 0.33
CA PHE A 555 -9.97 -14.19 1.25
C PHE A 555 -11.38 -14.14 1.80
#